data_3a331a9c16bc4e6e1df24ed4304b908b
#
_entry.id   3a331a9c16bc4e6e1df24ed4304b908b
#
_cell.length_a   1.000
_cell.length_b   1.000
_cell.length_c   1.000
_cell.angle_alpha   90.00
_cell.angle_beta   90.00
_cell.angle_gamma   90.00
#
_symmetry.space_group_name_H-M   'P 1'
#
loop_
_entity.id
_entity.type
_entity.pdbx_description
1 polymer ?
#
loop_
_entity_poly.entity_id
_entity_poly.type
_entity_poly.pdbx_seq_one_letter_code
_entity_poly.pdbx_strand_id
1 'polypeptide(L)'
;EAILFFIAMIVLGLFLTHKNDESKNTNWYGKAYKPNDFILVRIDEPVIEKNKSYKANAYVEGIIKNDSLIKTQGKIIVYFAKDSTAGLLNYGDKILIHKNIQTIKNSGNPGSFNYQRYASFQQLFHTIFLKEKDWVKTNERKVSWFKQFIFSAREKILDILKKNIGDNKDELGIAEALLIGYTNDLDNDLVQAYSNTGVVHVIAISGMHLGLIYVMLVWVFGKLPFIKKSKIIQVVLILSCLWLFSLLTGASASVLRSAVMFSCIAIGKNFFKQASIFNSLAASAFILLCYNPYYLWDVGFQLSYLAVIGIIVFQKPIYNTIYIKNKYVNEVWKLVAISIAAQLLTFPICIYYFHQFPNLFILTNIIAVPLSSLILYLEIAMISLSWIPFIGTWLVKLTQWLVWLMHTIILFVN
;
A
#
# COMPACT_ATOMS: atom_id res chain seq x y z
N GLU A 1 21.27 23.61 -24.24
CA GLU A 1 20.59 22.27 -24.21
C GLU A 1 20.03 21.95 -22.81
N ALA A 2 20.80 22.08 -21.71
CA ALA A 2 20.35 21.79 -20.35
C ALA A 2 19.16 22.65 -19.93
N ILE A 3 19.14 23.93 -20.21
CA ILE A 3 18.04 24.86 -19.88
C ILE A 3 16.75 24.45 -20.61
N LEU A 4 16.84 24.10 -21.88
CA LEU A 4 15.69 23.64 -22.67
C LEU A 4 15.12 22.33 -22.12
N PHE A 5 15.99 21.42 -21.67
CA PHE A 5 15.58 20.19 -21.01
C PHE A 5 14.83 20.48 -19.69
N PHE A 6 15.33 21.35 -18.83
CA PHE A 6 14.65 21.72 -17.59
C PHE A 6 13.30 22.40 -17.85
N ILE A 7 13.23 23.30 -18.85
CA ILE A 7 11.96 23.92 -19.24
C ILE A 7 10.96 22.85 -19.73
N ALA A 8 11.39 21.92 -20.57
CA ALA A 8 10.55 20.83 -21.05
C ALA A 8 10.02 19.96 -19.89
N MET A 9 10.85 19.67 -18.86
CA MET A 9 10.45 18.92 -17.67
C MET A 9 9.43 19.68 -16.83
N ILE A 10 9.60 21.00 -16.66
CA ILE A 10 8.63 21.84 -15.95
C ILE A 10 7.29 21.85 -16.70
N VAL A 11 7.31 22.06 -18.02
CA VAL A 11 6.10 22.06 -18.85
C VAL A 11 5.40 20.69 -18.79
N LEU A 12 6.16 19.59 -18.86
CA LEU A 12 5.64 18.25 -18.70
C LEU A 12 4.96 18.08 -17.34
N GLY A 13 5.59 18.51 -16.26
CA GLY A 13 5.03 18.45 -14.90
C GLY A 13 3.72 19.24 -14.78
N LEU A 14 3.67 20.45 -15.29
CA LEU A 14 2.45 21.28 -15.31
C LEU A 14 1.33 20.64 -16.13
N PHE A 15 1.66 20.12 -17.31
CA PHE A 15 0.71 19.41 -18.16
C PHE A 15 0.12 18.17 -17.48
N LEU A 16 0.97 17.33 -16.89
CA LEU A 16 0.54 16.12 -16.20
C LEU A 16 -0.31 16.44 -14.97
N THR A 17 0.06 17.45 -14.18
CA THR A 17 -0.72 17.89 -13.02
C THR A 17 -2.09 18.40 -13.46
N HIS A 18 -2.15 19.21 -14.52
CA HIS A 18 -3.42 19.72 -15.05
C HIS A 18 -4.30 18.58 -15.56
N LYS A 19 -3.73 17.63 -16.31
CA LYS A 19 -4.46 16.48 -16.87
C LYS A 19 -5.00 15.53 -15.80
N ASN A 20 -4.25 15.33 -14.68
CA ASN A 20 -4.66 14.44 -13.60
C ASN A 20 -5.57 15.10 -12.55
N ASP A 21 -5.86 16.40 -12.67
CA ASP A 21 -6.79 17.10 -11.78
C ASP A 21 -8.22 16.85 -12.24
N GLU A 22 -8.90 15.89 -11.59
CA GLU A 22 -10.30 15.56 -11.92
C GLU A 22 -11.23 16.77 -11.76
N SER A 23 -10.95 17.70 -10.83
CA SER A 23 -11.79 18.89 -10.60
C SER A 23 -11.84 19.86 -11.80
N LYS A 24 -10.79 19.84 -12.63
CA LYS A 24 -10.72 20.65 -13.86
C LYS A 24 -11.45 20.01 -15.03
N ASN A 25 -11.74 18.73 -14.99
CA ASN A 25 -12.46 18.05 -16.05
C ASN A 25 -13.87 18.64 -16.23
N THR A 26 -14.30 18.81 -17.47
CA THR A 26 -15.66 19.33 -17.80
C THR A 26 -16.76 18.44 -17.25
N ASN A 27 -16.55 17.13 -17.24
CA ASN A 27 -17.51 16.13 -16.77
C ASN A 27 -17.39 15.82 -15.27
N TRP A 28 -16.59 16.57 -14.52
CA TRP A 28 -16.48 16.33 -13.08
C TRP A 28 -17.82 16.60 -12.38
N TYR A 29 -18.28 15.63 -11.60
CA TYR A 29 -19.60 15.71 -10.96
C TYR A 29 -19.77 16.94 -10.06
N GLY A 30 -18.69 17.43 -9.42
CA GLY A 30 -18.75 18.61 -8.56
C GLY A 30 -19.18 19.90 -9.28
N LYS A 31 -19.02 20.00 -10.62
CA LYS A 31 -19.51 21.12 -11.43
C LYS A 31 -20.99 20.99 -11.76
N ALA A 32 -21.45 19.76 -11.92
CA ALA A 32 -22.83 19.48 -12.33
C ALA A 32 -23.80 19.35 -11.16
N TYR A 33 -23.31 18.91 -9.99
CA TYR A 33 -24.13 18.61 -8.81
C TYR A 33 -24.75 19.87 -8.18
N LYS A 34 -26.02 19.74 -7.82
CA LYS A 34 -26.73 20.70 -6.95
C LYS A 34 -27.36 19.94 -5.76
N PRO A 35 -27.59 20.63 -4.61
CA PRO A 35 -28.31 20.01 -3.49
C PRO A 35 -29.65 19.41 -3.94
N ASN A 36 -29.98 18.24 -3.40
CA ASN A 36 -31.17 17.43 -3.69
C ASN A 36 -31.17 16.73 -5.06
N ASP A 37 -30.10 16.79 -5.86
CA ASP A 37 -29.98 15.93 -7.03
C ASP A 37 -29.79 14.46 -6.62
N PHE A 38 -30.32 13.54 -7.45
CA PHE A 38 -30.00 12.12 -7.32
C PHE A 38 -28.65 11.83 -7.94
N ILE A 39 -27.84 11.01 -7.25
CA ILE A 39 -26.49 10.67 -7.69
C ILE A 39 -26.40 9.17 -7.94
N LEU A 40 -26.00 8.78 -9.15
CA LEU A 40 -25.71 7.39 -9.49
C LEU A 40 -24.23 7.13 -9.24
N VAL A 41 -23.92 6.25 -8.30
CA VAL A 41 -22.54 5.86 -7.99
C VAL A 41 -22.34 4.38 -8.15
N ARG A 42 -21.13 3.99 -8.51
CA ARG A 42 -20.66 2.61 -8.60
C ARG A 42 -19.61 2.36 -7.52
N ILE A 43 -19.78 1.29 -6.78
CA ILE A 43 -18.80 0.84 -5.78
C ILE A 43 -17.52 0.43 -6.50
N ASP A 44 -16.40 1.11 -6.23
CA ASP A 44 -15.11 0.88 -6.93
C ASP A 44 -14.19 -0.08 -6.19
N GLU A 45 -14.43 -0.34 -4.92
CA GLU A 45 -13.70 -1.28 -4.07
C GLU A 45 -14.69 -2.03 -3.15
N PRO A 46 -14.35 -3.25 -2.68
CA PRO A 46 -15.16 -3.93 -1.68
C PRO A 46 -15.41 -3.06 -0.46
N VAL A 47 -16.60 -3.17 0.11
CA VAL A 47 -16.99 -2.41 1.29
C VAL A 47 -16.20 -2.88 2.50
N ILE A 48 -15.64 -1.93 3.24
CA ILE A 48 -14.82 -2.18 4.42
C ILE A 48 -15.65 -1.92 5.67
N GLU A 49 -15.71 -2.89 6.56
CA GLU A 49 -16.33 -2.71 7.87
C GLU A 49 -15.43 -1.86 8.78
N LYS A 50 -16.00 -0.85 9.43
CA LYS A 50 -15.38 -0.04 10.48
C LYS A 50 -16.20 -0.13 11.76
N ASN A 51 -15.66 0.28 12.90
CA ASN A 51 -16.32 0.14 14.20
C ASN A 51 -17.78 0.65 14.21
N LYS A 52 -18.07 1.79 13.55
CA LYS A 52 -19.38 2.45 13.58
C LYS A 52 -20.10 2.54 12.23
N SER A 53 -19.47 2.10 11.14
CA SER A 53 -20.01 2.26 9.79
C SER A 53 -19.35 1.30 8.82
N TYR A 54 -19.95 1.14 7.63
CA TYR A 54 -19.26 0.58 6.47
C TYR A 54 -18.71 1.72 5.62
N LYS A 55 -17.52 1.54 5.04
CA LYS A 55 -16.87 2.52 4.16
C LYS A 55 -16.63 1.90 2.79
N ALA A 56 -16.93 2.65 1.73
CA ALA A 56 -16.57 2.29 0.37
C ALA A 56 -16.03 3.50 -0.39
N ASN A 57 -15.04 3.28 -1.26
CA ASN A 57 -14.70 4.21 -2.31
C ASN A 57 -15.63 3.94 -3.50
N ALA A 58 -16.27 4.98 -4.00
CA ALA A 58 -17.22 4.89 -5.10
C ALA A 58 -16.88 5.87 -6.21
N TYR A 59 -17.34 5.56 -7.41
CA TYR A 59 -17.15 6.39 -8.61
C TYR A 59 -18.51 6.94 -9.06
N VAL A 60 -18.64 8.25 -9.13
CA VAL A 60 -19.86 8.92 -9.60
C VAL A 60 -19.96 8.74 -11.10
N GLU A 61 -20.99 8.05 -11.60
CA GLU A 61 -21.21 7.80 -13.02
C GLU A 61 -22.22 8.79 -13.63
N GLY A 62 -23.08 9.40 -12.79
CA GLY A 62 -24.04 10.38 -13.28
C GLY A 62 -24.84 11.06 -12.18
N ILE A 63 -25.50 12.12 -12.58
CA ILE A 63 -26.43 12.90 -11.77
C ILE A 63 -27.76 12.95 -12.52
N ILE A 64 -28.86 12.65 -11.83
CA ILE A 64 -30.21 12.71 -12.41
C ILE A 64 -30.83 14.07 -12.10
N LYS A 65 -31.20 14.79 -13.17
CA LYS A 65 -31.90 16.08 -13.12
C LYS A 65 -33.10 16.04 -14.05
N ASN A 66 -34.26 16.42 -13.54
CA ASN A 66 -35.48 16.47 -14.36
C ASN A 66 -35.68 15.18 -15.18
N ASP A 67 -35.56 14.02 -14.54
CA ASP A 67 -35.63 12.69 -15.13
C ASP A 67 -34.61 12.37 -16.23
N SER A 68 -33.59 13.19 -16.40
CA SER A 68 -32.51 12.95 -17.34
C SER A 68 -31.18 12.65 -16.63
N LEU A 69 -30.46 11.62 -17.10
CA LEU A 69 -29.16 11.24 -16.58
C LEU A 69 -28.04 12.05 -17.28
N ILE A 70 -27.41 12.94 -16.54
CA ILE A 70 -26.19 13.64 -16.96
C ILE A 70 -24.99 12.78 -16.59
N LYS A 71 -24.28 12.26 -17.57
CA LYS A 71 -23.05 11.48 -17.34
C LYS A 71 -21.98 12.36 -16.72
N THR A 72 -21.48 11.96 -15.58
CA THR A 72 -20.41 12.65 -14.85
C THR A 72 -19.34 11.66 -14.43
N GLN A 73 -18.23 12.17 -13.90
CA GLN A 73 -17.14 11.35 -13.38
C GLN A 73 -16.53 11.96 -12.12
N GLY A 74 -15.92 11.13 -11.30
CA GLY A 74 -15.15 11.50 -10.12
C GLY A 74 -15.34 10.54 -8.96
N LYS A 75 -14.42 10.59 -8.02
CA LYS A 75 -14.42 9.71 -6.86
C LYS A 75 -15.10 10.37 -5.66
N ILE A 76 -15.77 9.54 -4.85
CA ILE A 76 -16.42 9.96 -3.61
C ILE A 76 -16.23 8.90 -2.54
N ILE A 77 -16.11 9.31 -1.27
CA ILE A 77 -16.12 8.39 -0.14
C ILE A 77 -17.56 8.26 0.36
N VAL A 78 -18.03 7.01 0.41
CA VAL A 78 -19.36 6.69 0.91
C VAL A 78 -19.23 5.93 2.23
N TYR A 79 -19.87 6.45 3.25
CA TYR A 79 -20.05 5.76 4.52
C TYR A 79 -21.50 5.32 4.63
N PHE A 80 -21.72 4.09 5.07
CA PHE A 80 -23.05 3.56 5.33
C PHE A 80 -23.23 3.32 6.83
N ALA A 81 -24.41 3.56 7.34
CA ALA A 81 -24.78 3.11 8.69
C ALA A 81 -24.62 1.57 8.78
N LYS A 82 -24.35 1.06 9.98
CA LYS A 82 -24.34 -0.40 10.21
C LYS A 82 -25.77 -0.93 10.17
N ASP A 83 -26.30 -1.11 8.98
CA ASP A 83 -27.55 -1.80 8.67
C ASP A 83 -27.28 -3.10 7.92
N SER A 84 -28.29 -3.94 7.79
CA SER A 84 -28.16 -5.29 7.24
C SER A 84 -27.85 -5.33 5.73
N THR A 85 -28.08 -4.24 5.01
CA THR A 85 -28.02 -4.21 3.54
C THR A 85 -26.70 -3.71 2.99
N ALA A 86 -26.06 -2.78 3.69
CA ALA A 86 -24.81 -2.18 3.21
C ALA A 86 -23.63 -3.16 3.17
N GLY A 87 -23.58 -4.11 4.10
CA GLY A 87 -22.56 -5.18 4.11
C GLY A 87 -22.67 -6.17 2.94
N LEU A 88 -23.78 -6.16 2.21
CA LEU A 88 -24.01 -7.03 1.04
C LEU A 88 -23.58 -6.38 -0.28
N LEU A 89 -23.11 -5.13 -0.26
CA LEU A 89 -22.65 -4.43 -1.44
C LEU A 89 -21.27 -4.95 -1.88
N ASN A 90 -21.15 -5.26 -3.16
CA ASN A 90 -19.95 -5.77 -3.78
C ASN A 90 -19.33 -4.76 -4.75
N TYR A 91 -18.07 -4.98 -5.10
CA TYR A 91 -17.41 -4.25 -6.18
C TYR A 91 -18.24 -4.27 -7.46
N GLY A 92 -18.41 -3.11 -8.06
CA GLY A 92 -19.16 -2.93 -9.31
C GLY A 92 -20.66 -2.72 -9.15
N ASP A 93 -21.23 -2.92 -7.95
CA ASP A 93 -22.63 -2.63 -7.70
C ASP A 93 -22.90 -1.13 -7.88
N LYS A 94 -24.04 -0.80 -8.47
CA LYS A 94 -24.47 0.58 -8.62
C LYS A 94 -25.59 0.88 -7.62
N ILE A 95 -25.49 2.06 -7.03
CA ILE A 95 -26.51 2.57 -6.09
C ILE A 95 -26.94 3.97 -6.53
N LEU A 96 -28.22 4.24 -6.37
CA LEU A 96 -28.80 5.55 -6.52
C LEU A 96 -28.92 6.19 -5.12
N ILE A 97 -28.39 7.39 -4.98
CA ILE A 97 -28.33 8.11 -3.72
C ILE A 97 -29.20 9.37 -3.81
N HIS A 98 -30.05 9.57 -2.79
CA HIS A 98 -30.80 10.81 -2.60
C HIS A 98 -30.44 11.44 -1.27
N LYS A 99 -29.28 12.07 -1.24
CA LYS A 99 -28.78 12.81 -0.08
C LYS A 99 -27.67 13.80 -0.50
N ASN A 100 -27.61 14.91 0.20
CA ASN A 100 -26.60 15.92 -0.07
C ASN A 100 -25.19 15.44 0.31
N ILE A 101 -24.27 15.54 -0.65
CA ILE A 101 -22.84 15.29 -0.42
C ILE A 101 -22.23 16.40 0.43
N GLN A 102 -21.20 16.06 1.18
CA GLN A 102 -20.47 16.99 2.05
C GLN A 102 -19.04 17.15 1.55
N THR A 103 -18.55 18.37 1.48
CA THR A 103 -17.14 18.63 1.21
C THR A 103 -16.28 18.12 2.36
N ILE A 104 -15.19 17.44 2.04
CA ILE A 104 -14.21 17.00 3.05
C ILE A 104 -13.58 18.24 3.68
N LYS A 105 -13.67 18.35 5.01
CA LYS A 105 -13.13 19.45 5.81
C LYS A 105 -12.07 18.93 6.77
N ASN A 106 -11.18 19.82 7.19
CA ASN A 106 -10.24 19.54 8.27
C ASN A 106 -10.94 19.56 9.64
N SER A 107 -10.29 18.92 10.63
CA SER A 107 -10.75 18.91 12.03
C SER A 107 -10.78 20.31 12.67
N GLY A 108 -10.05 21.27 12.10
CA GLY A 108 -9.95 22.63 12.64
C GLY A 108 -8.95 22.79 13.80
N ASN A 109 -8.35 21.72 14.29
CA ASN A 109 -7.36 21.79 15.36
C ASN A 109 -6.03 22.36 14.85
N PRO A 110 -5.41 23.35 15.52
CA PRO A 110 -4.10 23.85 15.15
C PRO A 110 -3.04 22.72 15.13
N GLY A 111 -2.22 22.68 14.08
CA GLY A 111 -1.17 21.65 13.94
C GLY A 111 -1.66 20.25 13.56
N SER A 112 -2.97 20.01 13.44
CA SER A 112 -3.48 18.70 13.02
C SER A 112 -3.20 18.43 11.54
N PHE A 113 -3.17 17.14 11.20
CA PHE A 113 -3.00 16.69 9.84
C PHE A 113 -4.06 17.27 8.90
N ASN A 114 -3.64 17.85 7.79
CA ASN A 114 -4.54 18.46 6.80
C ASN A 114 -5.17 17.36 5.92
N TYR A 115 -6.24 16.75 6.44
CA TYR A 115 -6.95 15.65 5.76
C TYR A 115 -7.62 16.13 4.45
N GLN A 116 -8.12 17.36 4.38
CA GLN A 116 -8.70 17.92 3.16
C GLN A 116 -7.68 17.95 2.02
N ARG A 117 -6.47 18.46 2.29
CA ARG A 117 -5.38 18.52 1.32
C ARG A 117 -4.91 17.12 0.93
N TYR A 118 -4.76 16.22 1.88
CA TYR A 118 -4.41 14.82 1.62
C TYR A 118 -5.43 14.14 0.71
N ALA A 119 -6.72 14.27 0.99
CA ALA A 119 -7.79 13.69 0.20
C ALA A 119 -7.83 14.29 -1.22
N SER A 120 -7.60 15.61 -1.37
CA SER A 120 -7.57 16.27 -2.68
C SER A 120 -6.47 15.74 -3.60
N PHE A 121 -5.30 15.38 -3.06
CA PHE A 121 -4.24 14.72 -3.82
C PHE A 121 -4.63 13.31 -4.30
N GLN A 122 -5.59 12.67 -3.62
CA GLN A 122 -6.20 11.41 -4.06
C GLN A 122 -7.43 11.62 -4.94
N GLN A 123 -7.72 12.88 -5.33
CA GLN A 123 -8.90 13.27 -6.12
C GLN A 123 -10.23 12.98 -5.40
N LEU A 124 -10.20 13.00 -4.06
CA LEU A 124 -11.35 12.83 -3.18
C LEU A 124 -11.73 14.17 -2.57
N PHE A 125 -12.83 14.75 -3.01
CA PHE A 125 -13.26 16.10 -2.59
C PHE A 125 -14.50 16.06 -1.68
N HIS A 126 -15.31 15.01 -1.81
CA HIS A 126 -16.58 14.88 -1.10
C HIS A 126 -16.70 13.53 -0.39
N THR A 127 -17.52 13.55 0.65
CA THR A 127 -17.95 12.37 1.40
C THR A 127 -19.43 12.42 1.62
N ILE A 128 -20.03 11.26 1.87
CA ILE A 128 -21.45 11.14 2.19
C ILE A 128 -21.65 10.03 3.23
N PHE A 129 -22.54 10.26 4.19
CA PHE A 129 -22.96 9.24 5.16
C PHE A 129 -24.42 8.86 4.86
N LEU A 130 -24.68 7.59 4.56
CA LEU A 130 -25.96 7.06 4.12
C LEU A 130 -26.58 6.17 5.20
N LYS A 131 -27.86 6.38 5.43
CA LYS A 131 -28.75 5.45 6.14
C LYS A 131 -29.50 4.61 5.11
N GLU A 132 -30.10 3.52 5.50
CA GLU A 132 -30.80 2.58 4.61
C GLU A 132 -31.81 3.26 3.66
N LYS A 133 -32.53 4.28 4.13
CA LYS A 133 -33.51 5.05 3.34
C LYS A 133 -32.89 6.06 2.35
N ASP A 134 -31.61 6.33 2.45
CA ASP A 134 -30.94 7.39 1.67
C ASP A 134 -30.43 6.87 0.31
N TRP A 135 -30.52 5.54 0.07
CA TRP A 135 -29.99 4.92 -1.15
C TRP A 135 -30.77 3.68 -1.56
N VAL A 136 -30.69 3.34 -2.83
CA VAL A 136 -31.28 2.13 -3.41
C VAL A 136 -30.27 1.45 -4.30
N LYS A 137 -30.11 0.13 -4.14
CA LYS A 137 -29.29 -0.68 -5.04
C LYS A 137 -30.04 -0.85 -6.37
N THR A 138 -29.35 -0.56 -7.47
CA THR A 138 -29.88 -0.83 -8.81
C THR A 138 -29.58 -2.28 -9.23
N ASN A 139 -30.32 -2.79 -10.19
CA ASN A 139 -30.05 -4.13 -10.75
C ASN A 139 -28.83 -4.17 -11.68
N GLU A 140 -28.21 -3.01 -11.93
CA GLU A 140 -27.04 -2.93 -12.79
C GLU A 140 -25.76 -3.14 -12.01
N ARG A 141 -24.85 -3.89 -12.59
CA ARG A 141 -23.51 -4.11 -12.08
C ARG A 141 -22.48 -3.92 -13.19
N LYS A 142 -21.43 -3.14 -12.92
CA LYS A 142 -20.34 -2.93 -13.87
C LYS A 142 -19.03 -3.39 -13.26
N VAL A 143 -18.52 -4.50 -13.75
CA VAL A 143 -17.36 -5.20 -13.20
C VAL A 143 -16.25 -5.28 -14.25
N SER A 144 -15.03 -4.95 -13.86
CA SER A 144 -13.84 -5.31 -14.63
C SER A 144 -13.39 -6.71 -14.19
N TRP A 145 -13.27 -7.66 -15.14
CA TRP A 145 -12.85 -9.03 -14.83
C TRP A 145 -11.51 -9.07 -14.07
N PHE A 146 -10.58 -8.18 -14.45
CA PHE A 146 -9.26 -8.12 -13.84
C PHE A 146 -9.30 -7.62 -12.39
N LYS A 147 -10.04 -6.50 -12.12
CA LYS A 147 -10.24 -6.03 -10.74
C LYS A 147 -10.97 -7.07 -9.89
N GLN A 148 -11.99 -7.72 -10.45
CA GLN A 148 -12.72 -8.78 -9.76
C GLN A 148 -11.79 -9.95 -9.40
N PHE A 149 -10.92 -10.36 -10.33
CA PHE A 149 -9.91 -11.40 -10.07
C PHE A 149 -8.99 -11.02 -8.90
N ILE A 150 -8.47 -9.78 -8.90
CA ILE A 150 -7.59 -9.29 -7.80
C ILE A 150 -8.33 -9.28 -6.47
N PHE A 151 -9.58 -8.78 -6.42
CA PHE A 151 -10.36 -8.76 -5.18
C PHE A 151 -10.70 -10.17 -4.70
N SER A 152 -11.13 -11.06 -5.59
CA SER A 152 -11.41 -12.46 -5.23
C SER A 152 -10.17 -13.22 -4.78
N ALA A 153 -9.00 -12.94 -5.38
CA ALA A 153 -7.74 -13.52 -4.96
C ALA A 153 -7.33 -13.02 -3.56
N ARG A 154 -7.50 -11.71 -3.29
CA ARG A 154 -7.27 -11.11 -1.97
C ARG A 154 -8.17 -11.73 -0.92
N GLU A 155 -9.46 -11.83 -1.19
CA GLU A 155 -10.45 -12.44 -0.29
C GLU A 155 -10.10 -13.89 0.05
N LYS A 156 -9.75 -14.71 -0.95
CA LYS A 156 -9.28 -16.09 -0.71
C LYS A 156 -8.03 -16.16 0.17
N ILE A 157 -7.08 -15.23 -0.01
CA ILE A 157 -5.88 -15.18 0.84
C ILE A 157 -6.28 -14.84 2.28
N LEU A 158 -7.16 -13.86 2.49
CA LEU A 158 -7.69 -13.51 3.82
C LEU A 158 -8.39 -14.71 4.47
N ASP A 159 -9.24 -15.43 3.73
CA ASP A 159 -9.92 -16.63 4.23
C ASP A 159 -8.92 -17.74 4.64
N ILE A 160 -7.86 -17.94 3.84
CA ILE A 160 -6.80 -18.89 4.18
C ILE A 160 -6.07 -18.48 5.46
N LEU A 161 -5.72 -17.19 5.59
CA LEU A 161 -5.08 -16.66 6.80
C LEU A 161 -5.99 -16.83 8.02
N LYS A 162 -7.24 -16.41 7.93
CA LYS A 162 -8.23 -16.56 9.00
C LYS A 162 -8.40 -17.99 9.46
N LYS A 163 -8.48 -18.93 8.51
CA LYS A 163 -8.60 -20.36 8.81
C LYS A 163 -7.36 -20.93 9.52
N ASN A 164 -6.16 -20.43 9.17
CA ASN A 164 -4.91 -21.01 9.64
C ASN A 164 -4.30 -20.27 10.84
N ILE A 165 -4.42 -18.93 10.93
CA ILE A 165 -3.84 -18.16 12.05
C ILE A 165 -4.73 -18.26 13.29
N GLY A 166 -6.05 -18.41 13.14
CA GLY A 166 -7.00 -18.57 14.24
C GLY A 166 -7.77 -17.29 14.56
N ASP A 167 -8.45 -17.30 15.72
CA ASP A 167 -9.43 -16.26 16.10
C ASP A 167 -8.82 -15.06 16.86
N ASN A 168 -7.51 -15.07 17.13
CA ASN A 168 -6.85 -13.93 17.75
C ASN A 168 -6.76 -12.78 16.72
N LYS A 169 -7.57 -11.73 16.94
CA LYS A 169 -7.70 -10.59 16.00
C LYS A 169 -6.39 -9.86 15.76
N ASP A 170 -5.57 -9.71 16.79
CA ASP A 170 -4.32 -8.96 16.68
C ASP A 170 -3.29 -9.75 15.85
N GLU A 171 -3.15 -11.04 16.12
CA GLU A 171 -2.25 -11.91 15.36
C GLU A 171 -2.70 -12.07 13.91
N LEU A 172 -4.00 -12.25 13.69
CA LEU A 172 -4.57 -12.31 12.34
C LEU A 172 -4.34 -10.99 11.59
N GLY A 173 -4.67 -9.86 12.21
CA GLY A 173 -4.45 -8.53 11.61
C GLY A 173 -2.99 -8.25 11.26
N ILE A 174 -2.04 -8.70 12.12
CA ILE A 174 -0.60 -8.60 11.83
C ILE A 174 -0.22 -9.46 10.62
N ALA A 175 -0.69 -10.71 10.54
CA ALA A 175 -0.42 -11.60 9.42
C ALA A 175 -1.00 -11.05 8.09
N GLU A 176 -2.24 -10.57 8.12
CA GLU A 176 -2.88 -9.94 6.96
C GLU A 176 -2.14 -8.69 6.48
N ALA A 177 -1.67 -7.88 7.44
CA ALA A 177 -0.90 -6.68 7.15
C ALA A 177 0.47 -7.01 6.55
N LEU A 178 1.17 -8.01 7.08
CA LEU A 178 2.49 -8.44 6.59
C LEU A 178 2.44 -9.03 5.18
N LEU A 179 1.45 -9.89 4.91
CA LEU A 179 1.39 -10.61 3.65
C LEU A 179 0.81 -9.78 2.50
N ILE A 180 -0.35 -9.15 2.72
CA ILE A 180 -1.10 -8.46 1.65
C ILE A 180 -1.40 -6.99 1.94
N GLY A 181 -0.90 -6.42 3.05
CA GLY A 181 -1.12 -5.02 3.42
C GLY A 181 -2.55 -4.70 3.82
N TYR A 182 -3.29 -5.70 4.27
CA TYR A 182 -4.64 -5.49 4.75
C TYR A 182 -4.60 -5.07 6.22
N THR A 183 -4.82 -3.79 6.46
CA THR A 183 -4.71 -3.18 7.80
C THR A 183 -6.05 -2.84 8.43
N ASN A 184 -7.16 -3.28 7.79
CA ASN A 184 -8.49 -2.89 8.26
C ASN A 184 -8.90 -3.59 9.56
N ASP A 185 -8.34 -4.77 9.83
CA ASP A 185 -8.62 -5.60 11.01
C ASP A 185 -7.66 -5.31 12.17
N LEU A 186 -6.62 -4.45 11.94
CA LEU A 186 -5.75 -3.98 13.00
C LEU A 186 -6.47 -3.02 13.94
N ASP A 187 -6.32 -3.24 15.24
CA ASP A 187 -6.78 -2.28 16.25
C ASP A 187 -5.91 -1.02 16.24
N ASN A 188 -6.53 0.12 16.56
CA ASN A 188 -5.83 1.40 16.64
C ASN A 188 -4.75 1.39 17.74
N ASP A 189 -5.00 0.74 18.86
CA ASP A 189 -4.04 0.63 19.97
C ASP A 189 -2.81 -0.18 19.54
N LEU A 190 -3.03 -1.24 18.76
CA LEU A 190 -1.95 -2.02 18.17
C LEU A 190 -1.11 -1.19 17.17
N VAL A 191 -1.78 -0.47 16.26
CA VAL A 191 -1.09 0.43 15.31
C VAL A 191 -0.28 1.50 16.06
N GLN A 192 -0.82 2.03 17.16
CA GLN A 192 -0.11 3.00 18.00
C GLN A 192 1.11 2.38 18.69
N ALA A 193 1.01 1.16 19.21
CA ALA A 193 2.15 0.44 19.80
C ALA A 193 3.28 0.22 18.79
N TYR A 194 2.95 -0.18 17.55
CA TYR A 194 3.93 -0.33 16.47
C TYR A 194 4.54 1.03 16.04
N SER A 195 3.77 2.11 16.14
CA SER A 195 4.25 3.46 15.86
C SER A 195 5.21 3.96 16.93
N ASN A 196 4.86 3.79 18.21
CA ASN A 196 5.68 4.20 19.36
C ASN A 196 7.04 3.49 19.36
N THR A 197 7.04 2.21 19.01
CA THR A 197 8.26 1.39 18.93
C THR A 197 9.06 1.57 17.63
N GLY A 198 8.51 2.33 16.65
CA GLY A 198 9.18 2.64 15.39
C GLY A 198 9.14 1.56 14.32
N VAL A 199 8.29 0.54 14.50
CA VAL A 199 8.16 -0.59 13.58
C VAL A 199 6.84 -0.60 12.82
N VAL A 200 6.11 0.52 12.80
CA VAL A 200 4.89 0.66 12.00
C VAL A 200 5.09 0.34 10.52
N HIS A 201 6.30 0.57 10.00
CA HIS A 201 6.66 0.24 8.63
C HIS A 201 6.72 -1.28 8.34
N VAL A 202 6.72 -2.12 9.38
CA VAL A 202 6.67 -3.58 9.27
C VAL A 202 5.25 -4.04 8.96
N ILE A 203 4.24 -3.49 9.66
CA ILE A 203 2.82 -3.80 9.39
C ILE A 203 2.26 -3.03 8.16
N ALA A 204 2.98 -2.02 7.68
CA ALA A 204 2.69 -1.39 6.40
C ALA A 204 3.53 -2.05 5.31
N ILE A 205 2.89 -2.65 4.31
CA ILE A 205 3.66 -3.24 3.19
C ILE A 205 4.62 -2.22 2.61
N SER A 206 5.88 -2.60 2.59
CA SER A 206 6.99 -1.74 2.20
C SER A 206 7.81 -2.31 1.04
N GLY A 207 8.72 -1.50 0.53
CA GLY A 207 9.70 -1.95 -0.45
C GLY A 207 10.57 -3.11 -0.01
N MET A 208 10.75 -3.30 1.29
CA MET A 208 11.48 -4.43 1.85
C MET A 208 10.77 -5.75 1.55
N HIS A 209 9.46 -5.83 1.79
CA HIS A 209 8.65 -7.02 1.49
C HIS A 209 8.75 -7.41 0.01
N LEU A 210 8.62 -6.44 -0.90
CA LEU A 210 8.77 -6.70 -2.32
C LEU A 210 10.20 -7.13 -2.70
N GLY A 211 11.20 -6.59 -2.01
CA GLY A 211 12.59 -7.00 -2.15
C GLY A 211 12.85 -8.44 -1.73
N LEU A 212 12.26 -8.85 -0.61
CA LEU A 212 12.32 -10.25 -0.13
C LEU A 212 11.67 -11.21 -1.14
N ILE A 213 10.48 -10.85 -1.64
CA ILE A 213 9.79 -11.62 -2.68
C ILE A 213 10.63 -11.69 -3.96
N TYR A 214 11.24 -10.57 -4.38
CA TYR A 214 12.14 -10.55 -5.54
C TYR A 214 13.31 -11.54 -5.37
N VAL A 215 13.99 -11.51 -4.22
CA VAL A 215 15.11 -12.43 -3.93
C VAL A 215 14.63 -13.88 -3.94
N MET A 216 13.50 -14.17 -3.31
CA MET A 216 12.88 -15.50 -3.31
C MET A 216 12.56 -15.99 -4.74
N LEU A 217 11.94 -15.15 -5.57
CA LEU A 217 11.60 -15.50 -6.96
C LEU A 217 12.85 -15.75 -7.80
N VAL A 218 13.88 -14.92 -7.66
CA VAL A 218 15.16 -15.11 -8.35
C VAL A 218 15.79 -16.46 -7.96
N TRP A 219 15.74 -16.81 -6.67
CA TRP A 219 16.26 -18.07 -6.17
C TRP A 219 15.44 -19.26 -6.68
N VAL A 220 14.11 -19.23 -6.56
CA VAL A 220 13.20 -20.30 -7.00
C VAL A 220 13.34 -20.53 -8.51
N PHE A 221 13.19 -19.48 -9.32
CA PHE A 221 13.25 -19.60 -10.77
C PHE A 221 14.66 -19.93 -11.29
N GLY A 222 15.69 -19.52 -10.54
CA GLY A 222 17.06 -19.93 -10.83
C GLY A 222 17.36 -21.42 -10.60
N LYS A 223 16.53 -22.10 -9.79
CA LYS A 223 16.65 -23.58 -9.56
C LYS A 223 15.85 -24.40 -10.56
N LEU A 224 14.82 -23.83 -11.18
CA LEU A 224 13.95 -24.56 -12.12
C LEU A 224 14.65 -24.71 -13.50
N PRO A 225 14.93 -25.94 -13.97
CA PRO A 225 15.77 -26.18 -15.15
C PRO A 225 15.18 -25.57 -16.44
N PHE A 226 13.86 -25.57 -16.58
CA PHE A 226 13.17 -25.00 -17.74
C PHE A 226 13.23 -23.48 -17.79
N ILE A 227 13.07 -22.83 -16.63
CA ILE A 227 13.07 -21.35 -16.52
C ILE A 227 14.50 -20.81 -16.61
N LYS A 228 15.46 -21.48 -15.96
CA LYS A 228 16.87 -21.10 -15.95
C LYS A 228 17.49 -21.01 -17.36
N LYS A 229 17.00 -21.81 -18.33
CA LYS A 229 17.51 -21.84 -19.72
C LYS A 229 17.23 -20.53 -20.47
N SER A 230 16.16 -19.80 -20.13
CA SER A 230 15.79 -18.55 -20.81
C SER A 230 15.72 -17.37 -19.84
N LYS A 231 16.69 -16.46 -19.95
CA LYS A 231 16.71 -15.22 -19.18
C LYS A 231 15.44 -14.38 -19.38
N ILE A 232 14.89 -14.38 -20.59
CA ILE A 232 13.68 -13.63 -20.92
C ILE A 232 12.50 -14.19 -20.14
N ILE A 233 12.30 -15.52 -20.16
CA ILE A 233 11.20 -16.18 -19.42
C ILE A 233 11.35 -15.91 -17.93
N GLN A 234 12.57 -16.00 -17.38
CA GLN A 234 12.82 -15.73 -15.98
C GLN A 234 12.44 -14.30 -15.59
N VAL A 235 12.87 -13.30 -16.38
CA VAL A 235 12.54 -11.89 -16.14
C VAL A 235 11.04 -11.65 -16.24
N VAL A 236 10.38 -12.17 -17.28
CA VAL A 236 8.94 -12.01 -17.47
C VAL A 236 8.16 -12.59 -16.29
N LEU A 237 8.52 -13.80 -15.82
CA LEU A 237 7.85 -14.41 -14.67
C LEU A 237 8.08 -13.62 -13.38
N ILE A 238 9.32 -13.18 -13.10
CA ILE A 238 9.62 -12.35 -11.94
C ILE A 238 8.78 -11.06 -11.97
N LEU A 239 8.77 -10.36 -13.11
CA LEU A 239 8.00 -9.12 -13.27
C LEU A 239 6.49 -9.38 -13.07
N SER A 240 5.95 -10.43 -13.69
CA SER A 240 4.54 -10.78 -13.54
C SER A 240 4.17 -11.03 -12.08
N CYS A 241 4.98 -11.78 -11.34
CA CYS A 241 4.75 -12.04 -9.92
C CYS A 241 4.84 -10.77 -9.07
N LEU A 242 5.84 -9.92 -9.30
CA LEU A 242 6.01 -8.65 -8.55
C LEU A 242 4.84 -7.69 -8.78
N TRP A 243 4.42 -7.54 -10.03
CA TRP A 243 3.29 -6.68 -10.36
C TRP A 243 1.96 -7.24 -9.86
N LEU A 244 1.75 -8.55 -9.97
CA LEU A 244 0.57 -9.21 -9.40
C LEU A 244 0.51 -9.00 -7.88
N PHE A 245 1.63 -9.22 -7.18
CA PHE A 245 1.72 -8.95 -5.74
C PHE A 245 1.44 -7.47 -5.42
N SER A 246 2.01 -6.53 -6.18
CA SER A 246 1.75 -5.10 -5.99
C SER A 246 0.27 -4.74 -6.14
N LEU A 247 -0.45 -5.36 -7.07
CA LEU A 247 -1.88 -5.16 -7.26
C LEU A 247 -2.71 -5.81 -6.14
N LEU A 248 -2.33 -7.02 -5.71
CA LEU A 248 -2.96 -7.72 -4.59
C LEU A 248 -2.86 -6.91 -3.29
N THR A 249 -1.76 -6.19 -3.09
CA THR A 249 -1.53 -5.35 -1.90
C THR A 249 -2.14 -3.95 -2.00
N GLY A 250 -2.88 -3.64 -3.07
CA GLY A 250 -3.57 -2.37 -3.25
C GLY A 250 -2.76 -1.27 -3.91
N ALA A 251 -1.59 -1.60 -4.50
CA ALA A 251 -0.79 -0.69 -5.33
C ALA A 251 -0.44 0.65 -4.65
N SER A 252 -0.11 0.62 -3.35
CA SER A 252 0.34 1.84 -2.65
C SER A 252 1.59 2.43 -3.30
N ALA A 253 1.82 3.75 -3.15
CA ALA A 253 2.94 4.44 -3.76
C ALA A 253 4.31 3.82 -3.42
N SER A 254 4.49 3.35 -2.18
CA SER A 254 5.70 2.65 -1.73
C SER A 254 5.92 1.31 -2.42
N VAL A 255 4.85 0.53 -2.61
CA VAL A 255 4.90 -0.77 -3.29
C VAL A 255 5.15 -0.59 -4.78
N LEU A 256 4.43 0.35 -5.43
CA LEU A 256 4.64 0.67 -6.85
C LEU A 256 6.08 1.14 -7.14
N ARG A 257 6.65 2.00 -6.26
CA ARG A 257 8.06 2.39 -6.36
C ARG A 257 8.97 1.16 -6.42
N SER A 258 8.75 0.24 -5.51
CA SER A 258 9.58 -0.96 -5.42
C SER A 258 9.38 -1.90 -6.61
N ALA A 259 8.14 -2.05 -7.08
CA ALA A 259 7.84 -2.83 -8.28
C ALA A 259 8.57 -2.28 -9.51
N VAL A 260 8.50 -0.96 -9.74
CA VAL A 260 9.22 -0.31 -10.86
C VAL A 260 10.73 -0.43 -10.67
N MET A 261 11.25 -0.17 -9.47
CA MET A 261 12.69 -0.24 -9.19
C MET A 261 13.24 -1.66 -9.39
N PHE A 262 12.56 -2.69 -8.84
CA PHE A 262 12.98 -4.08 -9.05
C PHE A 262 12.79 -4.55 -10.49
N SER A 263 11.82 -3.99 -11.22
CA SER A 263 11.69 -4.20 -12.66
C SER A 263 12.92 -3.66 -13.40
N CYS A 264 13.34 -2.44 -13.11
CA CYS A 264 14.57 -1.87 -13.68
C CYS A 264 15.80 -2.71 -13.34
N ILE A 265 15.91 -3.20 -12.09
CA ILE A 265 17.02 -4.05 -11.65
C ILE A 265 17.00 -5.41 -12.37
N ALA A 266 15.82 -6.05 -12.48
CA ALA A 266 15.67 -7.36 -13.13
C ALA A 266 16.04 -7.27 -14.62
N ILE A 267 15.56 -6.24 -15.31
CA ILE A 267 15.90 -5.98 -16.72
C ILE A 267 17.39 -5.61 -16.83
N GLY A 268 17.86 -4.68 -16.00
CA GLY A 268 19.23 -4.22 -16.03
C GLY A 268 20.26 -5.33 -15.86
N LYS A 269 20.09 -6.18 -14.85
CA LYS A 269 21.00 -7.31 -14.57
C LYS A 269 21.04 -8.37 -15.68
N ASN A 270 19.95 -8.56 -16.40
CA ASN A 270 19.86 -9.61 -17.41
C ASN A 270 20.24 -9.16 -18.82
N PHE A 271 20.05 -7.87 -19.14
CA PHE A 271 20.23 -7.34 -20.50
C PHE A 271 21.31 -6.28 -20.59
N PHE A 272 21.69 -5.62 -19.49
CA PHE A 272 22.69 -4.56 -19.48
C PHE A 272 23.83 -4.90 -18.52
N LYS A 273 25.07 -4.58 -18.90
CA LYS A 273 26.27 -4.89 -18.10
C LYS A 273 26.38 -4.07 -16.81
N GLN A 274 25.76 -2.90 -16.74
CA GLN A 274 25.82 -2.00 -15.58
C GLN A 274 24.44 -1.41 -15.30
N ALA A 275 23.86 -1.74 -14.15
CA ALA A 275 22.65 -1.12 -13.63
C ALA A 275 23.02 -0.32 -12.36
N SER A 276 23.02 1.00 -12.46
CA SER A 276 23.18 1.86 -11.29
C SER A 276 21.89 1.89 -10.47
N ILE A 277 22.03 1.74 -9.14
CA ILE A 277 20.91 1.85 -8.21
C ILE A 277 20.30 3.25 -8.27
N PHE A 278 21.13 4.30 -8.38
CA PHE A 278 20.67 5.69 -8.51
C PHE A 278 19.81 5.89 -9.78
N ASN A 279 20.27 5.33 -10.91
CA ASN A 279 19.51 5.42 -12.16
C ASN A 279 18.17 4.68 -12.06
N SER A 280 18.15 3.50 -11.44
CA SER A 280 16.90 2.75 -11.22
C SER A 280 15.94 3.51 -10.30
N LEU A 281 16.47 4.16 -9.27
CA LEU A 281 15.70 4.99 -8.35
C LEU A 281 15.12 6.23 -9.05
N ALA A 282 15.94 6.96 -9.80
CA ALA A 282 15.52 8.12 -10.57
C ALA A 282 14.49 7.76 -11.65
N ALA A 283 14.71 6.67 -12.39
CA ALA A 283 13.78 6.17 -13.38
C ALA A 283 12.43 5.79 -12.75
N SER A 284 12.44 5.13 -11.57
CA SER A 284 11.22 4.79 -10.86
C SER A 284 10.45 6.04 -10.40
N ALA A 285 11.14 7.07 -9.90
CA ALA A 285 10.52 8.33 -9.52
C ALA A 285 9.88 9.02 -10.74
N PHE A 286 10.62 9.10 -11.83
CA PHE A 286 10.13 9.71 -13.06
C PHE A 286 8.88 9.00 -13.61
N ILE A 287 8.92 7.68 -13.73
CA ILE A 287 7.79 6.88 -14.22
C ILE A 287 6.55 7.07 -13.36
N LEU A 288 6.71 7.01 -12.03
CA LEU A 288 5.59 7.15 -11.10
C LEU A 288 5.02 8.58 -11.08
N LEU A 289 5.85 9.61 -11.18
CA LEU A 289 5.39 10.99 -11.25
C LEU A 289 4.74 11.31 -12.61
N CYS A 290 5.16 10.66 -13.69
CA CYS A 290 4.46 10.72 -14.97
C CYS A 290 3.09 10.01 -14.91
N TYR A 291 2.96 8.92 -14.16
CA TYR A 291 1.70 8.21 -13.95
C TYR A 291 0.75 9.01 -13.06
N ASN A 292 1.23 9.49 -11.91
CA ASN A 292 0.47 10.33 -10.99
C ASN A 292 1.37 11.39 -10.33
N PRO A 293 1.34 12.66 -10.77
CA PRO A 293 2.19 13.71 -10.22
C PRO A 293 1.91 14.02 -8.75
N TYR A 294 0.70 13.68 -8.24
CA TYR A 294 0.32 13.90 -6.85
C TYR A 294 1.04 12.97 -5.88
N TYR A 295 1.71 11.91 -6.36
CA TYR A 295 2.57 11.08 -5.50
C TYR A 295 3.69 11.89 -4.83
N LEU A 296 4.13 13.00 -5.43
CA LEU A 296 5.11 13.89 -4.80
C LEU A 296 4.68 14.35 -3.40
N TRP A 297 3.38 14.49 -3.17
CA TRP A 297 2.78 14.90 -1.91
C TRP A 297 2.32 13.73 -1.02
N ASP A 298 2.44 12.51 -1.51
CA ASP A 298 2.15 11.30 -0.73
C ASP A 298 3.29 11.02 0.25
N VAL A 299 2.93 10.94 1.54
CA VAL A 299 3.92 10.73 2.62
C VAL A 299 4.63 9.39 2.46
N GLY A 300 3.90 8.34 2.05
CA GLY A 300 4.48 7.02 1.79
C GLY A 300 5.50 7.04 0.65
N PHE A 301 5.23 7.82 -0.40
CA PHE A 301 6.18 8.06 -1.49
C PHE A 301 7.43 8.76 -0.98
N GLN A 302 7.28 9.89 -0.27
CA GLN A 302 8.40 10.68 0.26
C GLN A 302 9.29 9.83 1.19
N LEU A 303 8.69 9.21 2.21
CA LEU A 303 9.42 8.38 3.16
C LEU A 303 10.13 7.21 2.48
N SER A 304 9.48 6.57 1.51
CA SER A 304 10.03 5.42 0.81
C SER A 304 11.27 5.77 -0.04
N TYR A 305 11.26 6.92 -0.74
CA TYR A 305 12.43 7.37 -1.51
C TYR A 305 13.56 7.86 -0.59
N LEU A 306 13.23 8.63 0.44
CA LEU A 306 14.22 9.15 1.39
C LEU A 306 14.90 8.02 2.18
N ALA A 307 14.16 7.00 2.60
CA ALA A 307 14.75 5.84 3.26
C ALA A 307 15.78 5.14 2.36
N VAL A 308 15.45 4.90 1.09
CA VAL A 308 16.37 4.25 0.15
C VAL A 308 17.58 5.13 -0.15
N ILE A 309 17.40 6.43 -0.38
CA ILE A 309 18.51 7.37 -0.58
C ILE A 309 19.40 7.39 0.67
N GLY A 310 18.80 7.46 1.86
CA GLY A 310 19.52 7.41 3.13
C GLY A 310 20.38 6.15 3.25
N ILE A 311 19.82 4.99 2.95
CA ILE A 311 20.56 3.72 2.97
C ILE A 311 21.70 3.74 1.96
N ILE A 312 21.46 4.16 0.72
CA ILE A 312 22.50 4.16 -0.34
C ILE A 312 23.68 5.09 0.03
N VAL A 313 23.37 6.25 0.58
CA VAL A 313 24.38 7.29 0.88
C VAL A 313 25.08 7.03 2.21
N PHE A 314 24.34 6.71 3.27
CA PHE A 314 24.88 6.72 4.64
C PHE A 314 25.18 5.34 5.22
N GLN A 315 24.62 4.25 4.70
CA GLN A 315 24.82 2.92 5.29
C GLN A 315 26.30 2.52 5.32
N LYS A 316 27.04 2.70 4.23
CA LYS A 316 28.46 2.31 4.17
C LYS A 316 29.36 3.19 5.06
N PRO A 317 29.26 4.53 5.07
CA PRO A 317 29.95 5.37 6.03
C PRO A 317 29.69 4.97 7.48
N ILE A 318 28.42 4.80 7.87
CA ILE A 318 28.06 4.42 9.25
C ILE A 318 28.58 3.02 9.59
N TYR A 319 28.40 2.05 8.70
CA TYR A 319 28.88 0.69 8.93
C TYR A 319 30.40 0.64 9.19
N ASN A 320 31.19 1.44 8.48
CA ASN A 320 32.64 1.48 8.57
C ASN A 320 33.17 2.24 9.81
N THR A 321 32.31 2.88 10.62
CA THR A 321 32.75 3.58 11.83
C THR A 321 33.24 2.62 12.91
N ILE A 322 32.73 1.40 12.95
CA ILE A 322 33.06 0.38 13.96
C ILE A 322 33.48 -0.91 13.26
N TYR A 323 34.69 -1.37 13.53
CA TYR A 323 35.17 -2.67 13.07
C TYR A 323 34.83 -3.76 14.09
N ILE A 324 34.02 -4.75 13.69
CA ILE A 324 33.60 -5.85 14.55
C ILE A 324 34.11 -7.16 14.00
N LYS A 325 34.98 -7.83 14.76
CA LYS A 325 35.61 -9.11 14.36
C LYS A 325 34.63 -10.29 14.41
N ASN A 326 33.68 -10.27 15.35
CA ASN A 326 32.71 -11.33 15.50
C ASN A 326 31.64 -11.25 14.42
N LYS A 327 31.46 -12.34 13.65
CA LYS A 327 30.54 -12.40 12.50
C LYS A 327 29.09 -12.09 12.90
N TYR A 328 28.62 -12.62 14.01
CA TYR A 328 27.21 -12.46 14.45
C TYR A 328 26.95 -11.02 14.91
N VAL A 329 27.85 -10.47 15.72
CA VAL A 329 27.75 -9.06 16.16
C VAL A 329 27.88 -8.10 14.98
N ASN A 330 28.68 -8.45 13.98
CA ASN A 330 28.84 -7.66 12.76
C ASN A 330 27.51 -7.62 11.93
N GLU A 331 26.78 -8.74 11.83
CA GLU A 331 25.46 -8.71 11.16
C GLU A 331 24.45 -7.84 11.93
N VAL A 332 24.47 -7.89 13.26
CA VAL A 332 23.63 -6.97 14.07
C VAL A 332 24.03 -5.51 13.83
N TRP A 333 25.32 -5.20 13.84
CA TRP A 333 25.81 -3.84 13.54
C TRP A 333 25.41 -3.36 12.14
N LYS A 334 25.43 -4.24 11.17
CA LYS A 334 24.97 -3.93 9.81
C LYS A 334 23.48 -3.56 9.77
N LEU A 335 22.61 -4.27 10.53
CA LEU A 335 21.20 -3.91 10.66
C LEU A 335 21.01 -2.57 11.36
N VAL A 336 21.78 -2.29 12.41
CA VAL A 336 21.81 -0.98 13.08
C VAL A 336 22.21 0.13 12.11
N ALA A 337 23.29 -0.08 11.36
CA ALA A 337 23.76 0.91 10.38
C ALA A 337 22.72 1.19 9.26
N ILE A 338 22.00 0.18 8.80
CA ILE A 338 20.89 0.32 7.85
C ILE A 338 19.75 1.14 8.47
N SER A 339 19.36 0.81 9.71
CA SER A 339 18.26 1.50 10.41
C SER A 339 18.59 2.98 10.64
N ILE A 340 19.80 3.30 11.09
CA ILE A 340 20.24 4.69 11.27
C ILE A 340 20.28 5.41 9.91
N ALA A 341 20.84 4.80 8.89
CA ALA A 341 20.96 5.39 7.56
C ALA A 341 19.59 5.73 6.95
N ALA A 342 18.62 4.83 7.09
CA ALA A 342 17.24 5.09 6.64
C ALA A 342 16.60 6.24 7.42
N GLN A 343 16.80 6.26 8.75
CA GLN A 343 16.17 7.23 9.64
C GLN A 343 16.70 8.65 9.43
N LEU A 344 17.97 8.82 9.07
CA LEU A 344 18.58 10.16 8.90
C LEU A 344 17.81 11.08 7.95
N LEU A 345 17.33 10.55 6.82
CA LEU A 345 16.57 11.34 5.85
C LEU A 345 15.05 11.28 6.09
N THR A 346 14.54 10.23 6.72
CA THR A 346 13.10 10.14 7.02
C THR A 346 12.70 10.90 8.26
N PHE A 347 13.62 11.12 9.20
CA PHE A 347 13.38 11.81 10.47
C PHE A 347 12.69 13.19 10.31
N PRO A 348 13.18 14.14 9.48
CA PRO A 348 12.53 15.44 9.34
C PRO A 348 11.07 15.32 8.85
N ILE A 349 10.82 14.40 7.93
CA ILE A 349 9.49 14.15 7.37
C ILE A 349 8.56 13.52 8.41
N CYS A 350 9.08 12.56 9.20
CA CYS A 350 8.32 11.95 10.29
C CYS A 350 7.90 12.98 11.34
N ILE A 351 8.80 13.86 11.78
CA ILE A 351 8.46 14.92 12.73
C ILE A 351 7.44 15.89 12.13
N TYR A 352 7.61 16.29 10.86
CA TYR A 352 6.71 17.24 10.22
C TYR A 352 5.28 16.72 10.09
N TYR A 353 5.11 15.43 9.68
CA TYR A 353 3.76 14.88 9.44
C TYR A 353 3.14 14.21 10.67
N PHE A 354 3.94 13.50 11.47
CA PHE A 354 3.43 12.67 12.56
C PHE A 354 3.68 13.26 13.95
N HIS A 355 4.55 14.26 14.07
CA HIS A 355 4.94 14.89 15.35
C HIS A 355 5.46 13.88 16.38
N GLN A 356 5.98 12.76 15.92
CA GLN A 356 6.46 11.66 16.75
C GLN A 356 7.84 11.18 16.28
N PHE A 357 8.66 10.74 17.25
CA PHE A 357 9.92 10.08 17.00
C PHE A 357 10.05 8.87 17.91
N PRO A 358 10.17 7.65 17.36
CA PRO A 358 10.30 6.44 18.17
C PRO A 358 11.74 6.30 18.68
N ASN A 359 11.96 6.49 19.99
CA ASN A 359 13.28 6.43 20.58
C ASN A 359 13.91 5.03 20.54
N LEU A 360 13.10 3.97 20.52
CA LEU A 360 13.54 2.58 20.60
C LEU A 360 13.68 1.90 19.22
N PHE A 361 13.57 2.67 18.12
CA PHE A 361 13.56 2.12 16.76
C PHE A 361 14.77 1.22 16.43
N ILE A 362 15.95 1.49 16.98
CA ILE A 362 17.13 0.66 16.75
C ILE A 362 16.94 -0.73 17.37
N LEU A 363 16.54 -0.77 18.64
CA LEU A 363 16.36 -2.03 19.38
C LEU A 363 15.26 -2.89 18.75
N THR A 364 14.13 -2.26 18.45
CA THR A 364 12.98 -2.95 17.85
C THR A 364 13.26 -3.43 16.43
N ASN A 365 13.98 -2.65 15.61
CA ASN A 365 14.32 -3.06 14.25
C ASN A 365 15.26 -4.26 14.17
N ILE A 366 16.17 -4.40 15.14
CA ILE A 366 17.06 -5.58 15.21
C ILE A 366 16.26 -6.88 15.32
N ILE A 367 15.11 -6.83 15.98
CA ILE A 367 14.24 -8.00 16.20
C ILE A 367 13.14 -8.07 15.14
N ALA A 368 12.39 -6.99 14.95
CA ALA A 368 11.20 -6.99 14.12
C ALA A 368 11.49 -7.19 12.63
N VAL A 369 12.59 -6.64 12.10
CA VAL A 369 12.92 -6.75 10.67
C VAL A 369 13.27 -8.19 10.25
N PRO A 370 14.17 -8.92 10.96
CA PRO A 370 14.42 -10.32 10.63
C PRO A 370 13.18 -11.20 10.86
N LEU A 371 12.44 -10.94 11.94
CA LEU A 371 11.28 -11.75 12.31
C LEU A 371 10.15 -11.60 11.31
N SER A 372 9.82 -10.37 10.91
CA SER A 372 8.81 -10.09 9.86
C SER A 372 9.21 -10.68 8.51
N SER A 373 10.50 -10.66 8.17
CA SER A 373 11.00 -11.28 6.95
C SER A 373 10.80 -12.79 6.95
N LEU A 374 11.03 -13.44 8.08
CA LEU A 374 10.81 -14.88 8.24
C LEU A 374 9.32 -15.23 8.21
N ILE A 375 8.48 -14.44 8.91
CA ILE A 375 7.03 -14.60 8.90
C ILE A 375 6.49 -14.52 7.46
N LEU A 376 6.90 -13.49 6.69
CA LEU A 376 6.48 -13.34 5.29
C LEU A 376 6.79 -14.58 4.45
N TYR A 377 8.00 -15.14 4.57
CA TYR A 377 8.36 -16.35 3.83
C TYR A 377 7.54 -17.56 4.26
N LEU A 378 7.26 -17.69 5.55
CA LEU A 378 6.45 -18.78 6.09
C LEU A 378 4.98 -18.65 5.68
N GLU A 379 4.43 -17.45 5.63
CA GLU A 379 3.07 -17.18 5.13
C GLU A 379 2.93 -17.55 3.65
N ILE A 380 3.90 -17.17 2.83
CA ILE A 380 3.93 -17.56 1.42
C ILE A 380 4.04 -19.09 1.29
N ALA A 381 4.90 -19.73 2.08
CA ALA A 381 5.04 -21.19 2.09
C ALA A 381 3.75 -21.88 2.59
N MET A 382 3.13 -21.35 3.65
CA MET A 382 1.88 -21.83 4.21
C MET A 382 0.76 -21.80 3.15
N ILE A 383 0.56 -20.68 2.45
CA ILE A 383 -0.47 -20.57 1.40
C ILE A 383 -0.18 -21.54 0.27
N SER A 384 1.09 -21.71 -0.11
CA SER A 384 1.49 -22.56 -1.23
C SER A 384 1.45 -24.06 -0.92
N LEU A 385 1.64 -24.46 0.34
CA LEU A 385 1.85 -25.84 0.75
C LEU A 385 0.84 -26.35 1.80
N SER A 386 -0.14 -25.53 2.20
CA SER A 386 -1.15 -25.91 3.22
C SER A 386 -2.02 -27.11 2.83
N TRP A 387 -2.08 -27.44 1.54
CA TRP A 387 -2.79 -28.61 1.03
C TRP A 387 -2.07 -29.95 1.35
N ILE A 388 -0.79 -29.90 1.76
CA ILE A 388 -0.03 -31.08 2.19
C ILE A 388 -0.21 -31.23 3.70
N PRO A 389 -0.95 -32.25 4.22
CA PRO A 389 -1.45 -32.27 5.60
C PRO A 389 -0.35 -32.14 6.65
N PHE A 390 0.75 -32.86 6.53
CA PHE A 390 1.84 -32.85 7.50
C PHE A 390 2.62 -31.51 7.46
N ILE A 391 3.07 -31.11 6.26
CA ILE A 391 3.85 -29.88 6.07
C ILE A 391 3.01 -28.65 6.42
N GLY A 392 1.75 -28.63 5.95
CA GLY A 392 0.82 -27.53 6.22
C GLY A 392 0.62 -27.28 7.72
N THR A 393 0.40 -28.35 8.51
CA THR A 393 0.21 -28.22 9.96
C THR A 393 1.45 -27.63 10.67
N TRP A 394 2.64 -28.04 10.28
CA TRP A 394 3.87 -27.50 10.86
C TRP A 394 4.10 -26.04 10.46
N LEU A 395 3.89 -25.69 9.20
CA LEU A 395 4.00 -24.32 8.71
C LEU A 395 3.02 -23.40 9.44
N VAL A 396 1.76 -23.82 9.61
CA VAL A 396 0.74 -23.06 10.35
C VAL A 396 1.20 -22.79 11.78
N LYS A 397 1.56 -23.84 12.53
CA LYS A 397 1.99 -23.69 13.95
C LYS A 397 3.22 -22.78 14.08
N LEU A 398 4.19 -22.93 13.17
CA LEU A 398 5.40 -22.11 13.20
C LEU A 398 5.09 -20.65 12.88
N THR A 399 4.22 -20.38 11.90
CA THR A 399 3.78 -19.03 11.55
C THR A 399 3.03 -18.39 12.72
N GLN A 400 2.05 -19.08 13.31
CA GLN A 400 1.32 -18.62 14.49
C GLN A 400 2.28 -18.24 15.63
N TRP A 401 3.21 -19.13 15.96
CA TRP A 401 4.17 -18.90 17.02
C TRP A 401 5.06 -17.68 16.77
N LEU A 402 5.53 -17.48 15.54
CA LEU A 402 6.37 -16.33 15.19
C LEU A 402 5.59 -15.01 15.17
N VAL A 403 4.35 -15.02 14.70
CA VAL A 403 3.47 -13.84 14.76
C VAL A 403 3.19 -13.48 16.21
N TRP A 404 2.81 -14.46 17.04
CA TRP A 404 2.64 -14.27 18.48
C TRP A 404 3.90 -13.72 19.14
N LEU A 405 5.07 -14.29 18.84
CA LEU A 405 6.35 -13.85 19.41
C LEU A 405 6.64 -12.39 19.03
N MET A 406 6.47 -12.03 17.76
CA MET A 406 6.68 -10.66 17.30
C MET A 406 5.71 -9.68 17.98
N HIS A 407 4.43 -10.04 18.06
CA HIS A 407 3.42 -9.25 18.75
C HIS A 407 3.77 -9.03 20.22
N THR A 408 4.10 -10.10 20.94
CA THR A 408 4.46 -10.05 22.36
C THR A 408 5.70 -9.17 22.62
N ILE A 409 6.75 -9.31 21.80
CA ILE A 409 7.96 -8.49 21.95
C ILE A 409 7.66 -7.02 21.73
N ILE A 410 6.87 -6.68 20.70
CA ILE A 410 6.55 -5.28 20.40
C ILE A 410 5.71 -4.65 21.50
N LEU A 411 4.73 -5.37 22.03
CA LEU A 411 3.94 -4.89 23.18
C LEU A 411 4.77 -4.74 24.46
N PHE A 412 5.75 -5.64 24.68
CA PHE A 412 6.65 -5.54 25.84
C PHE A 412 7.57 -4.31 25.76
N VAL A 413 7.95 -3.91 24.57
CA VAL A 413 8.83 -2.75 24.34
C VAL A 413 8.03 -1.42 24.31
N ASN A 414 6.73 -1.45 24.01
CA ASN A 414 5.86 -0.26 23.97
C ASN A 414 5.62 0.32 25.35
#